data_3c399bd1bd5e6e0b2b1fe048488f5a82
#
_entry.id   3c399bd1bd5e6e0b2b1fe048488f5a82
#
_cell.length_a   1.000
_cell.length_b   1.000
_cell.length_c   1.000
_cell.angle_alpha   90.00
_cell.angle_beta   90.00
_cell.angle_gamma   90.00
#
_symmetry.space_group_name_H-M   'P 1'
#
loop_
_entity.id
_entity.type
_entity.pdbx_description
1 polymer ?
#
loop_
_entity_poly.entity_id
_entity_poly.type
_entity_poly.pdbx_seq_one_letter_code
_entity_poly.pdbx_strand_id
1 'polypeptide(L)'
;MKRMKVLAGVLLGFALAAQASDVKTSGNIVTIRPDGGQAKVIRLEVMNDNIIRVRATSHDELPVKPASLMIVPQAAPAKNSYTVSDEGETVVVSTRQVKAVVEKATGIVSYYDAADRLLLREAKDGKQFKDFTVPEREYGLKGATAGSKGGAVITEEMKHGLTWQMKFDSPDDEAFYGLGQHQSEEFNMKGKNEDLFQYNTKVSIPFVLSNKNYGLLWDSYSYCRFGNPNDYLQLNRAFKLYDRQGREGHLTGTYTDKDGKTLVRDEDSIYFEYAYPATSEIANRTDDGGLKNLPKGFNLQGANVVYEGYIEPECCGKCAGKKQLYQFILYYAGYMKVYIGGQEVVPERWRTAWNPNAYKFSVELAKGTKAQLRIEWQPDGGESYCGLRVSEPRSAEERGQLSIWSEMAKDMDYYFIAGQNLDEVISGGAARKQEVEHFLKRIDFPYSVGYGATEC
;
A
#
# COMPACT_ATOMS: atom_id res chain seq x y z
N MET A 1 75.40 -20.38 -19.15
CA MET A 1 74.66 -20.82 -17.91
C MET A 1 73.86 -19.70 -17.31
N LYS A 2 72.55 -19.62 -17.59
CA LYS A 2 71.65 -18.65 -16.99
C LYS A 2 70.73 -19.42 -16.02
N ARG A 3 70.78 -19.07 -14.76
CA ARG A 3 69.93 -19.62 -13.70
C ARG A 3 68.55 -19.00 -13.78
N MET A 4 67.57 -19.84 -13.99
CA MET A 4 66.13 -19.49 -13.96
C MET A 4 65.66 -19.57 -12.49
N LYS A 5 65.19 -18.47 -11.91
CA LYS A 5 64.56 -18.45 -10.59
C LYS A 5 63.08 -18.75 -10.79
N VAL A 6 62.63 -19.85 -10.24
CA VAL A 6 61.20 -20.19 -10.12
C VAL A 6 60.65 -19.45 -8.93
N LEU A 7 59.68 -18.57 -9.17
CA LEU A 7 58.91 -17.89 -8.15
C LEU A 7 57.68 -18.77 -7.83
N ALA A 8 57.64 -19.37 -6.67
CA ALA A 8 56.47 -20.06 -6.15
C ALA A 8 55.50 -19.06 -5.57
N GLY A 9 54.39 -18.82 -6.27
CA GLY A 9 53.28 -18.04 -5.77
C GLY A 9 52.45 -18.86 -4.81
N VAL A 10 52.39 -18.44 -3.53
CA VAL A 10 51.46 -18.98 -2.54
C VAL A 10 50.10 -18.34 -2.76
N LEU A 11 49.15 -19.09 -3.29
CA LEU A 11 47.72 -18.73 -3.30
C LEU A 11 47.17 -18.95 -1.86
N LEU A 12 47.04 -17.88 -1.11
CA LEU A 12 46.20 -17.88 0.09
C LEU A 12 44.74 -17.91 -0.36
N GLY A 13 44.14 -19.08 -0.36
CA GLY A 13 42.72 -19.24 -0.43
C GLY A 13 42.07 -18.73 0.87
N PHE A 14 41.44 -17.57 0.84
CA PHE A 14 40.50 -17.20 1.89
C PHE A 14 39.27 -18.10 1.75
N ALA A 15 39.22 -19.17 2.56
CA ALA A 15 37.97 -19.84 2.84
C ALA A 15 37.10 -18.85 3.64
N LEU A 16 36.12 -18.23 3.00
CA LEU A 16 35.00 -17.65 3.73
C LEU A 16 34.34 -18.84 4.44
N ALA A 17 34.53 -18.93 5.76
CA ALA A 17 33.73 -19.80 6.58
C ALA A 17 32.28 -19.28 6.46
N ALA A 18 31.45 -19.99 5.73
CA ALA A 18 30.02 -19.80 5.75
C ALA A 18 29.60 -19.98 7.22
N GLN A 19 29.10 -18.92 7.84
CA GLN A 19 28.63 -18.96 9.20
C GLN A 19 27.33 -19.79 9.14
N ALA A 20 27.32 -20.96 9.75
CA ALA A 20 26.15 -21.83 9.71
C ALA A 20 24.97 -21.12 10.35
N SER A 21 23.83 -21.10 9.67
CA SER A 21 22.59 -20.51 10.14
C SER A 21 22.23 -21.09 11.52
N ASP A 22 21.99 -20.22 12.50
CA ASP A 22 21.60 -20.61 13.87
C ASP A 22 20.08 -20.82 13.92
N VAL A 23 19.66 -22.05 14.20
CA VAL A 23 18.25 -22.43 14.35
C VAL A 23 17.97 -22.82 15.78
N LYS A 24 17.01 -22.13 16.42
CA LYS A 24 16.61 -22.40 17.82
C LYS A 24 15.12 -22.62 17.89
N THR A 25 14.71 -23.74 18.48
CA THR A 25 13.31 -24.07 18.74
C THR A 25 12.99 -23.97 20.23
N SER A 26 11.95 -23.28 20.60
CA SER A 26 11.43 -23.15 21.96
C SER A 26 9.91 -23.19 21.96
N GLY A 27 9.32 -24.31 22.37
CA GLY A 27 7.89 -24.53 22.28
C GLY A 27 7.41 -24.43 20.82
N ASN A 28 6.38 -23.64 20.57
CA ASN A 28 5.81 -23.37 19.24
C ASN A 28 6.57 -22.29 18.45
N ILE A 29 7.73 -21.84 18.93
CA ILE A 29 8.53 -20.77 18.33
C ILE A 29 9.81 -21.36 17.73
N VAL A 30 10.08 -21.01 16.47
CA VAL A 30 11.32 -21.32 15.77
C VAL A 30 12.01 -20.01 15.41
N THR A 31 13.23 -19.80 15.87
CA THR A 31 14.05 -18.64 15.56
C THR A 31 15.19 -19.03 14.64
N ILE A 32 15.34 -18.33 13.55
CA ILE A 32 16.33 -18.59 12.50
C ILE A 32 17.14 -17.31 12.29
N ARG A 33 18.47 -17.46 12.21
CA ARG A 33 19.37 -16.41 11.74
C ARG A 33 19.85 -16.81 10.36
N PRO A 34 19.29 -16.23 9.29
CA PRO A 34 19.67 -16.61 7.93
C PRO A 34 21.10 -16.16 7.62
N ASP A 35 21.74 -16.84 6.66
CA ASP A 35 23.10 -16.52 6.23
C ASP A 35 23.16 -15.24 5.39
N GLY A 36 22.04 -14.81 4.81
CA GLY A 36 21.95 -13.64 3.94
C GLY A 36 20.57 -12.97 3.97
N GLY A 37 20.40 -11.97 3.10
CA GLY A 37 19.23 -11.10 3.11
C GLY A 37 19.39 -9.95 4.11
N GLN A 38 18.34 -9.13 4.25
CA GLN A 38 18.37 -8.00 5.19
C GLN A 38 17.88 -8.36 6.60
N ALA A 39 17.11 -9.44 6.72
CA ALA A 39 16.65 -9.91 8.03
C ALA A 39 17.76 -10.66 8.74
N LYS A 40 18.21 -10.16 9.90
CA LYS A 40 19.17 -10.86 10.75
C LYS A 40 18.52 -11.91 11.65
N VAL A 41 17.24 -11.71 11.96
CA VAL A 41 16.45 -12.64 12.78
C VAL A 41 15.08 -12.81 12.16
N ILE A 42 14.70 -14.07 12.01
CA ILE A 42 13.34 -14.46 11.60
C ILE A 42 12.80 -15.39 12.66
N ARG A 43 11.59 -15.17 13.11
CA ARG A 43 10.89 -16.02 14.07
C ARG A 43 9.56 -16.46 13.48
N LEU A 44 9.37 -17.75 13.41
CA LEU A 44 8.09 -18.37 13.13
C LEU A 44 7.44 -18.81 14.44
N GLU A 45 6.16 -18.55 14.58
CA GLU A 45 5.37 -18.98 15.72
C GLU A 45 4.12 -19.69 15.18
N VAL A 46 3.96 -20.96 15.56
CA VAL A 46 2.76 -21.73 15.24
C VAL A 46 1.66 -21.28 16.17
N MET A 47 0.62 -20.63 15.62
CA MET A 47 -0.54 -20.18 16.39
C MET A 47 -1.58 -21.30 16.54
N ASN A 48 -1.89 -21.97 15.44
CA ASN A 48 -2.77 -23.14 15.37
C ASN A 48 -2.51 -23.92 14.07
N ASP A 49 -3.38 -24.85 13.72
CA ASP A 49 -3.24 -25.67 12.50
C ASP A 49 -3.25 -24.87 11.19
N ASN A 50 -3.85 -23.69 11.19
CA ASN A 50 -4.04 -22.87 9.99
C ASN A 50 -3.13 -21.63 9.95
N ILE A 51 -2.53 -21.25 11.07
CA ILE A 51 -1.92 -19.92 11.23
C ILE A 51 -0.49 -20.02 11.71
N ILE A 52 0.39 -19.41 10.93
CA ILE A 52 1.80 -19.20 11.28
C ILE A 52 2.07 -17.71 11.33
N ARG A 53 2.54 -17.22 12.46
CA ARG A 53 3.04 -15.85 12.61
C ARG A 53 4.51 -15.81 12.25
N VAL A 54 4.91 -14.76 11.51
CA VAL A 54 6.30 -14.48 11.19
C VAL A 54 6.68 -13.10 11.70
N ARG A 55 7.75 -13.03 12.45
CA ARG A 55 8.39 -11.78 12.84
C ARG A 55 9.81 -11.73 12.28
N ALA A 56 10.23 -10.56 11.79
CA ALA A 56 11.57 -10.38 11.26
C ALA A 56 12.11 -8.98 11.56
N THR A 57 13.43 -8.87 11.68
CA THR A 57 14.14 -7.61 11.93
C THR A 57 15.52 -7.61 11.29
N SER A 58 16.00 -6.44 10.93
CA SER A 58 17.40 -6.19 10.54
C SER A 58 18.34 -6.01 11.73
N HIS A 59 17.82 -5.95 12.95
CA HIS A 59 18.59 -5.87 14.19
C HIS A 59 18.99 -7.26 14.69
N ASP A 60 19.95 -7.32 15.59
CA ASP A 60 20.47 -8.59 16.12
C ASP A 60 19.46 -9.35 16.99
N GLU A 61 18.43 -8.66 17.49
CA GLU A 61 17.37 -9.25 18.30
C GLU A 61 16.00 -8.66 17.93
N LEU A 62 14.96 -9.49 18.04
CA LEU A 62 13.59 -9.04 17.90
C LEU A 62 13.19 -8.21 19.12
N PRO A 63 12.57 -7.04 18.93
CA PRO A 63 12.13 -6.21 20.04
C PRO A 63 11.03 -6.90 20.85
N VAL A 64 10.98 -6.58 22.14
CA VAL A 64 9.84 -6.92 22.98
C VAL A 64 8.65 -6.05 22.52
N LYS A 65 7.52 -6.70 22.28
CA LYS A 65 6.26 -6.02 21.89
C LYS A 65 5.21 -6.27 22.96
N PRO A 66 4.33 -5.30 23.22
CA PRO A 66 3.11 -5.55 23.97
C PRO A 66 2.23 -6.56 23.23
N ALA A 67 1.24 -7.10 23.92
CA ALA A 67 0.23 -7.93 23.26
C ALA A 67 -0.44 -7.15 22.11
N SER A 68 -0.70 -7.83 21.01
CA SER A 68 -1.38 -7.24 19.88
C SER A 68 -2.81 -6.81 20.27
N LEU A 69 -3.22 -5.64 19.81
CA LEU A 69 -4.61 -5.18 19.94
C LEU A 69 -5.53 -5.80 18.88
N MET A 70 -4.96 -6.37 17.81
CA MET A 70 -5.69 -6.98 16.71
C MET A 70 -5.91 -8.48 16.89
N ILE A 71 -5.09 -9.12 17.74
CA ILE A 71 -5.05 -10.58 17.90
C ILE A 71 -5.59 -10.97 19.28
N VAL A 72 -6.63 -11.79 19.28
CA VAL A 72 -7.13 -12.36 20.52
C VAL A 72 -6.09 -13.36 21.06
N PRO A 73 -5.64 -13.21 22.32
CA PRO A 73 -4.69 -14.14 22.90
C PRO A 73 -5.22 -15.58 22.88
N GLN A 74 -4.40 -16.50 22.42
CA GLN A 74 -4.71 -17.92 22.39
C GLN A 74 -3.72 -18.72 23.23
N ALA A 75 -4.15 -19.90 23.68
CA ALA A 75 -3.27 -20.86 24.29
C ALA A 75 -2.27 -21.39 23.25
N ALA A 76 -1.05 -21.68 23.67
CA ALA A 76 -0.07 -22.31 22.80
C ALA A 76 -0.59 -23.64 22.27
N PRO A 77 -0.36 -23.97 20.99
CA PRO A 77 -0.82 -25.23 20.40
C PRO A 77 -0.18 -26.43 21.09
N ALA A 78 -0.86 -27.58 21.06
CA ALA A 78 -0.33 -28.80 21.63
C ALA A 78 0.97 -29.20 20.92
N LYS A 79 1.95 -29.72 21.67
CA LYS A 79 3.27 -30.08 21.11
C LYS A 79 3.24 -31.07 19.95
N ASN A 80 2.20 -31.86 19.83
CA ASN A 80 2.01 -32.86 18.76
C ASN A 80 1.17 -32.34 17.58
N SER A 81 0.73 -31.09 17.60
CA SER A 81 -0.05 -30.49 16.50
C SER A 81 0.83 -29.88 15.41
N TYR A 82 2.13 -29.84 15.58
CA TYR A 82 3.10 -29.31 14.61
C TYR A 82 4.42 -30.07 14.69
N THR A 83 5.19 -29.98 13.62
CA THR A 83 6.57 -30.51 13.57
C THR A 83 7.52 -29.41 13.09
N VAL A 84 8.77 -29.50 13.56
CA VAL A 84 9.86 -28.65 13.09
C VAL A 84 10.98 -29.58 12.68
N SER A 85 11.46 -29.44 11.43
CA SER A 85 12.63 -30.17 10.92
C SER A 85 13.66 -29.20 10.34
N ASP A 86 14.92 -29.48 10.63
CA ASP A 86 16.06 -28.86 9.99
C ASP A 86 16.55 -29.81 8.88
N GLU A 87 16.37 -29.39 7.62
CA GLU A 87 16.66 -30.21 6.44
C GLU A 87 17.94 -29.73 5.71
N GLY A 88 18.89 -29.20 6.46
CA GLY A 88 20.17 -28.72 5.94
C GLY A 88 20.05 -27.29 5.39
N GLU A 89 19.57 -27.10 4.16
CA GLU A 89 19.42 -25.78 3.53
C GLU A 89 18.12 -25.06 3.92
N THR A 90 17.14 -25.79 4.47
CA THR A 90 15.85 -25.27 4.84
C THR A 90 15.45 -25.65 6.26
N VAL A 91 14.57 -24.85 6.85
CA VAL A 91 13.83 -25.18 8.07
C VAL A 91 12.37 -25.30 7.71
N VAL A 92 11.77 -26.43 8.06
CA VAL A 92 10.37 -26.74 7.76
C VAL A 92 9.57 -26.75 9.04
N VAL A 93 8.48 -25.98 9.05
CA VAL A 93 7.49 -25.95 10.13
C VAL A 93 6.16 -26.41 9.54
N SER A 94 5.63 -27.54 9.99
CA SER A 94 4.42 -28.14 9.46
C SER A 94 3.37 -28.31 10.53
N THR A 95 2.14 -27.96 10.18
CA THR A 95 0.91 -28.27 10.91
C THR A 95 0.06 -29.23 10.06
N ARG A 96 -1.19 -29.47 10.45
CA ARG A 96 -2.13 -30.27 9.63
C ARG A 96 -2.58 -29.57 8.35
N GLN A 97 -2.59 -28.23 8.30
CA GLN A 97 -3.18 -27.43 7.23
C GLN A 97 -2.15 -26.61 6.45
N VAL A 98 -1.03 -26.25 7.08
CA VAL A 98 -0.03 -25.40 6.45
C VAL A 98 1.39 -25.88 6.75
N LYS A 99 2.23 -25.78 5.75
CA LYS A 99 3.67 -26.00 5.85
C LYS A 99 4.39 -24.71 5.47
N ALA A 100 5.22 -24.18 6.38
CA ALA A 100 6.13 -23.09 6.11
C ALA A 100 7.55 -23.62 5.93
N VAL A 101 8.20 -23.21 4.85
CA VAL A 101 9.59 -23.57 4.52
C VAL A 101 10.42 -22.31 4.49
N VAL A 102 11.47 -22.24 5.30
CA VAL A 102 12.39 -21.11 5.37
C VAL A 102 13.73 -21.52 4.74
N GLU A 103 14.14 -20.82 3.70
CA GLU A 103 15.47 -20.97 3.10
C GLU A 103 16.52 -20.33 4.02
N LYS A 104 17.48 -21.08 4.53
CA LYS A 104 18.51 -20.58 5.45
C LYS A 104 19.43 -19.54 4.80
N ALA A 105 19.77 -19.74 3.54
CA ALA A 105 20.65 -18.84 2.81
C ALA A 105 20.08 -17.43 2.62
N THR A 106 18.76 -17.29 2.52
CA THR A 106 18.10 -16.03 2.12
C THR A 106 17.11 -15.52 3.17
N GLY A 107 16.61 -16.40 4.02
CA GLY A 107 15.49 -16.13 4.92
C GLY A 107 14.14 -16.05 4.24
N ILE A 108 14.00 -16.46 2.97
CA ILE A 108 12.74 -16.49 2.25
C ILE A 108 11.81 -17.53 2.86
N VAL A 109 10.57 -17.16 3.11
CA VAL A 109 9.52 -18.06 3.61
C VAL A 109 8.55 -18.40 2.50
N SER A 110 8.27 -19.68 2.33
CA SER A 110 7.27 -20.20 1.40
C SER A 110 6.22 -20.98 2.17
N TYR A 111 4.95 -20.85 1.77
CA TYR A 111 3.82 -21.51 2.41
C TYR A 111 3.15 -22.48 1.45
N TYR A 112 2.85 -23.65 1.94
CA TYR A 112 2.20 -24.73 1.20
C TYR A 112 0.98 -25.22 1.98
N ASP A 113 -0.02 -25.68 1.27
CA ASP A 113 -1.16 -26.35 1.87
C ASP A 113 -0.86 -27.81 2.27
N ALA A 114 -1.87 -28.50 2.83
CA ALA A 114 -1.74 -29.90 3.24
C ALA A 114 -1.49 -30.87 2.07
N ALA A 115 -1.72 -30.46 0.83
CA ALA A 115 -1.44 -31.21 -0.39
C ALA A 115 -0.11 -30.80 -1.07
N ASP A 116 0.75 -30.09 -0.36
CA ASP A 116 2.03 -29.58 -0.86
C ASP A 116 1.92 -28.62 -2.05
N ARG A 117 0.78 -27.96 -2.25
CA ARG A 117 0.64 -26.92 -3.26
C ARG A 117 1.12 -25.60 -2.69
N LEU A 118 1.96 -24.89 -3.45
CA LEU A 118 2.43 -23.56 -3.07
C LEU A 118 1.25 -22.58 -3.01
N LEU A 119 1.05 -21.97 -1.85
CA LEU A 119 0.05 -20.93 -1.61
C LEU A 119 0.64 -19.54 -1.77
N LEU A 120 1.79 -19.29 -1.12
CA LEU A 120 2.45 -17.99 -1.11
C LEU A 120 3.95 -18.17 -0.92
N ARG A 121 4.75 -17.36 -1.60
CA ARG A 121 6.20 -17.30 -1.41
C ARG A 121 6.63 -15.85 -1.28
N GLU A 122 7.48 -15.57 -0.33
CA GLU A 122 8.17 -14.27 -0.28
C GLU A 122 9.05 -14.11 -1.51
N ALA A 123 9.01 -12.94 -2.13
CA ALA A 123 9.83 -12.65 -3.29
C ALA A 123 11.31 -12.59 -2.91
N LYS A 124 12.17 -12.79 -3.90
CA LYS A 124 13.61 -12.56 -3.74
C LYS A 124 13.83 -11.12 -3.27
N ASP A 125 14.65 -10.94 -2.23
CA ASP A 125 14.87 -9.64 -1.57
C ASP A 125 13.56 -8.99 -1.07
N GLY A 126 12.56 -9.82 -0.76
CA GLY A 126 11.23 -9.38 -0.36
C GLY A 126 11.15 -8.72 1.01
N LYS A 127 12.06 -9.08 1.93
CA LYS A 127 12.17 -8.42 3.24
C LYS A 127 13.17 -7.27 3.15
N GLN A 128 12.68 -6.05 3.24
CA GLN A 128 13.51 -4.85 3.23
C GLN A 128 13.26 -4.04 4.50
N PHE A 129 14.32 -3.50 5.08
CA PHE A 129 14.28 -2.72 6.30
C PHE A 129 15.07 -1.44 6.13
N LYS A 130 14.56 -0.36 6.72
CA LYS A 130 15.24 0.91 6.83
C LYS A 130 14.96 1.50 8.21
N ASP A 131 15.99 1.94 8.90
CA ASP A 131 15.80 2.67 10.15
C ASP A 131 14.99 3.93 9.89
N PHE A 132 13.99 4.14 10.71
CA PHE A 132 13.13 5.29 10.66
C PHE A 132 13.41 6.17 11.86
N THR A 133 13.78 7.42 11.58
CA THR A 133 13.94 8.46 12.62
C THR A 133 12.98 9.57 12.29
N VAL A 134 12.17 9.93 13.26
CA VAL A 134 11.21 11.00 13.10
C VAL A 134 11.92 12.34 13.03
N PRO A 135 11.77 13.14 11.95
CA PRO A 135 12.37 14.46 11.84
C PRO A 135 11.80 15.41 12.90
N GLU A 136 12.64 16.09 13.65
CA GLU A 136 12.23 17.06 14.70
C GLU A 136 11.27 18.16 14.19
N ARG A 137 11.28 18.45 12.89
CA ARG A 137 10.46 19.50 12.28
C ARG A 137 8.99 19.13 12.08
N GLU A 138 8.65 17.86 12.05
CA GLU A 138 7.27 17.41 11.77
C GLU A 138 6.35 17.45 13.00
N TYR A 139 6.92 17.62 14.19
CA TYR A 139 6.17 17.67 15.45
C TYR A 139 5.84 19.05 15.95
N GLY A 140 6.40 20.07 15.34
CA GLY A 140 5.88 21.40 15.53
C GLY A 140 4.55 21.51 14.80
N LEU A 141 3.48 21.00 15.38
CA LEU A 141 2.11 21.32 15.02
C LEU A 141 1.89 22.83 15.23
N LYS A 142 2.49 23.62 14.34
CA LYS A 142 2.09 25.01 14.12
C LYS A 142 0.71 24.92 13.49
N GLY A 143 -0.31 24.88 14.29
CA GLY A 143 -1.68 24.87 13.79
C GLY A 143 -2.65 23.92 14.45
N ALA A 144 -2.26 23.09 15.41
CA ALA A 144 -3.24 22.55 16.36
C ALA A 144 -3.91 23.77 16.98
N THR A 145 -5.21 23.88 16.80
CA THR A 145 -6.08 24.94 17.31
C THR A 145 -5.57 25.47 18.64
N ALA A 146 -5.33 26.76 18.71
CA ALA A 146 -4.92 27.46 19.91
C ALA A 146 -5.88 27.11 21.05
N GLY A 147 -5.55 26.10 21.85
CA GLY A 147 -6.39 25.56 22.92
C GLY A 147 -6.02 24.15 23.36
N SER A 148 -5.46 23.30 22.50
CA SER A 148 -4.95 22.02 22.95
C SER A 148 -3.52 22.21 23.51
N LYS A 149 -3.44 22.37 24.83
CA LYS A 149 -2.19 22.29 25.59
C LYS A 149 -1.58 20.87 25.60
N GLY A 150 -2.03 19.98 24.72
CA GLY A 150 -1.58 18.62 24.53
C GLY A 150 -0.99 18.42 23.17
N GLY A 151 0.18 18.97 22.90
CA GLY A 151 1.04 18.44 21.84
C GLY A 151 1.32 16.98 22.16
N ALA A 152 1.23 16.08 21.17
CA ALA A 152 1.61 14.69 21.36
C ALA A 152 3.03 14.66 21.93
N VAL A 153 3.18 14.09 23.12
CA VAL A 153 4.50 13.90 23.72
C VAL A 153 5.15 12.74 22.97
N ILE A 154 6.13 13.07 22.13
CA ILE A 154 6.92 12.07 21.43
C ILE A 154 7.91 11.48 22.42
N THR A 155 7.71 10.22 22.77
CA THR A 155 8.65 9.48 23.61
C THR A 155 9.90 9.14 22.81
N GLU A 156 11.04 8.89 23.50
CA GLU A 156 12.26 8.42 22.82
C GLU A 156 11.99 7.13 22.02
N GLU A 157 11.11 6.26 22.49
CA GLU A 157 10.69 5.04 21.76
C GLU A 157 9.98 5.32 20.45
N MET A 158 9.30 6.46 20.32
CA MET A 158 8.60 6.88 19.10
C MET A 158 9.55 7.53 18.10
N LYS A 159 10.73 7.98 18.53
CA LYS A 159 11.71 8.62 17.65
C LYS A 159 12.44 7.63 16.75
N HIS A 160 12.47 6.38 17.13
CA HIS A 160 13.22 5.33 16.45
C HIS A 160 12.32 4.13 16.16
N GLY A 161 12.30 3.72 14.93
CA GLY A 161 11.56 2.57 14.47
C GLY A 161 12.16 2.00 13.19
N LEU A 162 11.45 1.06 12.60
CA LEU A 162 11.78 0.49 11.30
C LEU A 162 10.69 0.87 10.30
N THR A 163 11.10 1.31 9.15
CA THR A 163 10.28 1.17 7.95
C THR A 163 10.61 -0.18 7.35
N TRP A 164 9.60 -0.99 7.11
CA TRP A 164 9.79 -2.27 6.44
C TRP A 164 8.91 -2.39 5.20
N GLN A 165 9.38 -3.14 4.25
CA GLN A 165 8.62 -3.59 3.10
C GLN A 165 8.73 -5.09 2.98
N MET A 166 7.62 -5.77 2.79
CA MET A 166 7.60 -7.17 2.39
C MET A 166 6.95 -7.31 1.01
N LYS A 167 7.54 -8.20 0.21
CA LYS A 167 7.04 -8.53 -1.12
C LYS A 167 6.87 -10.03 -1.21
N PHE A 168 5.82 -10.43 -1.90
CA PHE A 168 5.51 -11.82 -2.19
C PHE A 168 5.35 -12.00 -3.69
N ASP A 169 5.74 -13.15 -4.20
CA ASP A 169 5.43 -13.55 -5.57
C ASP A 169 3.90 -13.71 -5.71
N SER A 170 3.35 -13.17 -6.77
CA SER A 170 1.92 -13.16 -7.00
C SER A 170 1.61 -13.43 -8.47
N PRO A 171 1.08 -14.61 -8.82
CA PRO A 171 0.76 -14.98 -10.19
C PRO A 171 -0.35 -14.09 -10.76
N ASP A 172 -0.42 -14.01 -12.10
CA ASP A 172 -1.34 -13.09 -12.79
C ASP A 172 -2.82 -13.37 -12.49
N ASP A 173 -3.16 -14.62 -12.22
CA ASP A 173 -4.52 -15.07 -11.89
C ASP A 173 -4.89 -14.92 -10.41
N GLU A 174 -4.01 -14.33 -9.62
CA GLU A 174 -4.28 -14.03 -8.22
C GLU A 174 -5.08 -12.74 -8.07
N ALA A 175 -6.03 -12.74 -7.15
CA ALA A 175 -6.85 -11.60 -6.78
C ALA A 175 -6.80 -11.37 -5.26
N PHE A 176 -6.81 -10.10 -4.85
CA PHE A 176 -6.76 -9.70 -3.45
C PHE A 176 -7.99 -8.89 -3.05
N TYR A 177 -8.56 -9.21 -1.90
CA TYR A 177 -9.76 -8.59 -1.35
C TYR A 177 -9.55 -8.26 0.13
N GLY A 178 -10.18 -7.20 0.63
CA GLY A 178 -10.08 -6.81 2.04
C GLY A 178 -9.59 -5.37 2.22
N LEU A 179 -8.61 -5.15 3.09
CA LEU A 179 -8.02 -3.87 3.46
C LEU A 179 -8.95 -2.90 4.21
N GLY A 180 -10.19 -3.27 4.48
CA GLY A 180 -11.19 -2.45 5.14
C GLY A 180 -12.17 -1.79 4.19
N GLN A 181 -12.65 -0.61 4.54
CA GLN A 181 -13.60 0.17 3.76
C GLN A 181 -12.93 1.44 3.26
N HIS A 182 -12.81 1.55 1.95
CA HIS A 182 -12.17 2.67 1.27
C HIS A 182 -13.14 3.34 0.30
N GLN A 183 -12.89 4.60 0.01
CA GLN A 183 -13.66 5.33 -0.98
C GLN A 183 -13.06 5.09 -2.36
N SER A 184 -13.47 3.99 -2.98
CA SER A 184 -12.97 3.60 -4.29
C SER A 184 -13.95 2.63 -4.95
N GLU A 185 -13.90 2.52 -6.28
CA GLU A 185 -14.55 1.44 -7.03
C GLU A 185 -13.66 0.19 -7.13
N GLU A 186 -12.53 0.20 -6.45
CA GLU A 186 -11.55 -0.88 -6.46
C GLU A 186 -12.03 -2.00 -5.54
N PHE A 187 -12.40 -3.14 -6.10
CA PHE A 187 -12.79 -4.33 -5.36
C PHE A 187 -11.64 -5.34 -5.32
N ASN A 188 -11.10 -5.72 -6.49
CA ASN A 188 -9.89 -6.53 -6.57
C ASN A 188 -8.66 -5.60 -6.51
N MET A 189 -7.87 -5.76 -5.47
CA MET A 189 -6.69 -4.92 -5.21
C MET A 189 -5.43 -5.38 -5.94
N LYS A 190 -5.49 -6.42 -6.77
CA LYS A 190 -4.35 -6.87 -7.58
C LYS A 190 -3.83 -5.76 -8.47
N GLY A 191 -2.55 -5.43 -8.32
CA GLY A 191 -1.90 -4.36 -9.09
C GLY A 191 -2.29 -2.93 -8.70
N LYS A 192 -3.03 -2.74 -7.62
CA LYS A 192 -3.52 -1.45 -7.16
C LYS A 192 -2.86 -1.01 -5.86
N ASN A 193 -3.01 0.26 -5.55
CA ASN A 193 -2.44 0.87 -4.35
C ASN A 193 -3.54 1.26 -3.38
N GLU A 194 -3.33 0.98 -2.10
CA GLU A 194 -4.17 1.52 -1.04
C GLU A 194 -3.33 2.00 0.15
N ASP A 195 -3.61 3.23 0.57
CA ASP A 195 -3.02 3.80 1.78
C ASP A 195 -3.88 3.39 2.98
N LEU A 196 -3.29 2.68 3.92
CA LEU A 196 -3.96 2.24 5.11
C LEU A 196 -3.76 3.27 6.22
N PHE A 197 -4.60 4.26 6.18
CA PHE A 197 -4.66 5.36 7.13
C PHE A 197 -6.12 5.61 7.49
N GLN A 198 -6.44 5.49 8.76
CA GLN A 198 -7.81 5.59 9.23
C GLN A 198 -8.21 7.02 9.54
N TYR A 199 -9.32 7.46 8.99
CA TYR A 199 -9.95 8.73 9.27
C TYR A 199 -11.46 8.63 9.02
N ASN A 200 -12.20 9.72 9.27
CA ASN A 200 -13.64 9.75 9.02
C ASN A 200 -13.97 9.23 7.60
N THR A 201 -14.93 8.32 7.49
CA THR A 201 -15.39 7.62 6.28
C THR A 201 -14.41 6.58 5.69
N LYS A 202 -13.25 6.35 6.30
CA LYS A 202 -12.30 5.33 5.87
C LYS A 202 -11.93 4.42 7.04
N VAL A 203 -12.16 3.13 6.88
CA VAL A 203 -11.71 2.11 7.82
C VAL A 203 -10.56 1.34 7.18
N SER A 204 -9.42 1.35 7.83
CA SER A 204 -8.22 0.64 7.35
C SER A 204 -7.99 -0.61 8.18
N ILE A 205 -7.94 -1.76 7.52
CA ILE A 205 -7.68 -3.06 8.14
C ILE A 205 -6.46 -3.66 7.46
N PRO A 206 -5.36 -3.94 8.17
CA PRO A 206 -4.14 -4.50 7.59
C PRO A 206 -4.29 -6.01 7.33
N PHE A 207 -5.30 -6.37 6.56
CA PHE A 207 -5.65 -7.74 6.23
C PHE A 207 -6.13 -7.87 4.79
N VAL A 208 -5.64 -8.89 4.11
CA VAL A 208 -6.02 -9.22 2.73
C VAL A 208 -6.31 -10.72 2.59
N LEU A 209 -7.31 -11.03 1.77
CA LEU A 209 -7.66 -12.39 1.34
C LEU A 209 -7.24 -12.59 -0.11
N SER A 210 -6.65 -13.74 -0.41
CA SER A 210 -6.32 -14.17 -1.77
C SER A 210 -7.29 -15.24 -2.25
N ASN A 211 -7.65 -15.20 -3.55
CA ASN A 211 -8.38 -16.30 -4.20
C ASN A 211 -7.56 -17.61 -4.28
N LYS A 212 -6.32 -17.60 -3.80
CA LYS A 212 -5.49 -18.81 -3.65
C LYS A 212 -5.66 -19.48 -2.29
N ASN A 213 -6.77 -19.19 -1.58
CA ASN A 213 -7.16 -19.82 -0.30
C ASN A 213 -6.22 -19.53 0.86
N TYR A 214 -5.71 -18.30 0.95
CA TYR A 214 -5.00 -17.82 2.11
C TYR A 214 -5.40 -16.39 2.48
N GLY A 215 -5.14 -16.02 3.72
CA GLY A 215 -5.19 -14.65 4.21
C GLY A 215 -3.82 -14.19 4.71
N LEU A 216 -3.59 -12.91 4.66
CA LEU A 216 -2.41 -12.27 5.18
C LEU A 216 -2.81 -11.07 6.03
N LEU A 217 -2.43 -11.11 7.32
CA LEU A 217 -2.62 -10.01 8.25
C LEU A 217 -1.25 -9.52 8.72
N TRP A 218 -1.02 -8.22 8.72
CA TRP A 218 0.20 -7.67 9.31
C TRP A 218 -0.12 -6.82 10.52
N ASP A 219 0.60 -7.10 11.60
CA ASP A 219 0.36 -6.48 12.92
C ASP A 219 1.13 -5.17 13.04
N SER A 220 0.61 -4.14 12.39
CA SER A 220 1.13 -2.78 12.43
C SER A 220 0.04 -1.78 12.76
N TYR A 221 0.35 -0.88 13.71
CA TYR A 221 -0.52 0.25 14.10
C TYR A 221 -0.11 1.57 13.46
N SER A 222 0.91 1.52 12.63
CA SER A 222 1.45 2.67 11.92
C SER A 222 0.86 2.77 10.52
N TYR A 223 1.15 3.88 9.85
CA TYR A 223 0.80 4.05 8.45
C TYR A 223 1.35 2.92 7.60
N CYS A 224 0.48 2.31 6.82
CA CYS A 224 0.82 1.22 5.92
C CYS A 224 0.36 1.54 4.49
N ARG A 225 1.00 0.90 3.53
CA ARG A 225 0.57 0.87 2.14
C ARG A 225 0.47 -0.57 1.65
N PHE A 226 -0.60 -0.86 0.96
CA PHE A 226 -0.74 -2.08 0.17
C PHE A 226 -0.50 -1.73 -1.30
N GLY A 227 0.21 -2.57 -2.01
CA GLY A 227 0.48 -2.35 -3.41
C GLY A 227 1.82 -1.63 -3.67
N ASN A 228 1.92 -0.90 -4.79
CA ASN A 228 3.10 -0.15 -5.13
C ASN A 228 3.14 1.16 -4.32
N PRO A 229 4.23 1.47 -3.61
CA PRO A 229 4.37 2.72 -2.87
C PRO A 229 4.68 3.96 -3.76
N ASN A 230 4.58 3.87 -5.08
CA ASN A 230 4.78 5.01 -5.96
C ASN A 230 3.81 6.14 -5.64
N ASP A 231 4.33 7.35 -5.61
CA ASP A 231 3.54 8.54 -5.37
C ASP A 231 2.56 8.80 -6.53
N TYR A 232 1.44 9.43 -6.20
CA TYR A 232 0.54 9.97 -7.20
C TYR A 232 1.08 11.28 -7.74
N LEU A 233 1.38 11.31 -9.02
CA LEU A 233 1.95 12.46 -9.72
C LEU A 233 0.86 13.40 -10.23
N GLN A 234 1.17 14.67 -10.37
CA GLN A 234 0.37 15.62 -11.12
C GLN A 234 0.29 15.17 -12.60
N LEU A 235 -0.82 15.47 -13.28
CA LEU A 235 -1.08 14.99 -14.64
C LEU A 235 0.04 15.36 -15.62
N ASN A 236 0.58 16.59 -15.53
CA ASN A 236 1.66 17.08 -16.41
C ASN A 236 3.03 16.42 -16.15
N ARG A 237 3.16 15.62 -15.08
CA ARG A 237 4.38 14.85 -14.81
C ARG A 237 4.30 13.41 -15.28
N ALA A 238 3.08 12.92 -15.51
CA ALA A 238 2.83 11.54 -15.94
C ALA A 238 2.40 11.45 -17.40
N PHE A 239 1.85 12.53 -17.95
CA PHE A 239 1.26 12.57 -19.29
C PHE A 239 1.69 13.82 -20.04
N LYS A 240 1.73 13.72 -21.38
CA LYS A 240 1.59 14.88 -22.22
C LYS A 240 0.14 15.35 -22.19
N LEU A 241 -0.05 16.65 -22.01
CA LEU A 241 -1.36 17.28 -21.95
C LEU A 241 -1.67 18.01 -23.25
N TYR A 242 -2.93 18.03 -23.63
CA TYR A 242 -3.42 18.76 -24.78
C TYR A 242 -4.71 19.48 -24.42
N ASP A 243 -4.89 20.66 -24.98
CA ASP A 243 -6.12 21.42 -24.81
C ASP A 243 -7.32 20.78 -25.52
N ARG A 244 -8.50 21.38 -25.40
CA ARG A 244 -9.74 20.88 -26.04
C ARG A 244 -9.66 20.88 -27.57
N GLN A 245 -8.74 21.66 -28.18
CA GLN A 245 -8.47 21.67 -29.63
C GLN A 245 -7.39 20.67 -30.03
N GLY A 246 -6.78 19.97 -29.08
CA GLY A 246 -5.70 19.00 -29.32
C GLY A 246 -4.31 19.59 -29.44
N ARG A 247 -4.09 20.86 -29.08
CA ARG A 247 -2.77 21.52 -29.03
C ARG A 247 -2.04 21.11 -27.75
N GLU A 248 -0.79 20.71 -27.89
CA GLU A 248 0.04 20.25 -26.78
C GLU A 248 0.41 21.37 -25.79
N GLY A 249 0.48 21.06 -24.53
CA GLY A 249 1.02 21.89 -23.46
C GLY A 249 0.18 21.90 -22.18
N HIS A 250 -1.15 21.94 -22.28
CA HIS A 250 -2.05 22.11 -21.14
C HIS A 250 -3.45 21.57 -21.43
N LEU A 251 -4.25 21.40 -20.39
CA LEU A 251 -5.70 21.21 -20.48
C LEU A 251 -6.39 22.56 -20.57
N THR A 252 -7.66 22.57 -20.94
CA THR A 252 -8.52 23.77 -20.90
C THR A 252 -9.40 23.71 -19.65
N GLY A 253 -9.30 24.71 -18.78
CA GLY A 253 -10.23 24.95 -17.69
C GLY A 253 -11.26 26.01 -18.06
N THR A 254 -12.54 25.69 -17.94
CA THR A 254 -13.65 26.63 -18.14
C THR A 254 -14.39 26.82 -16.84
N TYR A 255 -14.36 28.04 -16.33
CA TYR A 255 -14.94 28.43 -15.03
C TYR A 255 -16.15 29.33 -15.31
N THR A 256 -17.34 28.88 -14.96
CA THR A 256 -18.59 29.64 -15.12
C THR A 256 -19.16 29.96 -13.74
N ASP A 257 -19.32 31.22 -13.41
CA ASP A 257 -19.89 31.65 -12.14
C ASP A 257 -21.44 31.51 -12.14
N LYS A 258 -22.05 31.76 -10.98
CA LYS A 258 -23.51 31.69 -10.82
C LYS A 258 -24.31 32.65 -11.73
N ASP A 259 -23.67 33.72 -12.22
CA ASP A 259 -24.28 34.72 -13.08
C ASP A 259 -24.02 34.41 -14.57
N GLY A 260 -23.41 33.28 -14.88
CA GLY A 260 -23.10 32.83 -16.24
C GLY A 260 -21.86 33.46 -16.86
N LYS A 261 -21.10 34.25 -16.10
CA LYS A 261 -19.82 34.80 -16.57
C LYS A 261 -18.79 33.69 -16.64
N THR A 262 -18.17 33.54 -17.79
CA THR A 262 -17.21 32.49 -18.08
C THR A 262 -15.79 33.04 -18.17
N LEU A 263 -14.84 32.32 -17.55
CA LEU A 263 -13.42 32.51 -17.69
C LEU A 263 -12.79 31.20 -18.20
N VAL A 264 -11.92 31.31 -19.19
CA VAL A 264 -11.18 30.16 -19.74
C VAL A 264 -9.70 30.32 -19.42
N ARG A 265 -9.07 29.25 -18.96
CA ARG A 265 -7.67 29.25 -18.58
C ARG A 265 -6.97 27.97 -19.03
N ASP A 266 -5.68 28.08 -19.29
CA ASP A 266 -4.79 26.95 -19.50
C ASP A 266 -4.45 26.30 -18.16
N GLU A 267 -4.56 24.98 -18.07
CA GLU A 267 -4.32 24.19 -16.86
C GLU A 267 -3.23 23.16 -17.11
N ASP A 268 -2.09 23.31 -16.46
CA ASP A 268 -0.99 22.35 -16.50
C ASP A 268 -1.21 21.17 -15.53
N SER A 269 -2.12 21.33 -14.59
CA SER A 269 -2.57 20.31 -13.64
C SER A 269 -3.88 20.75 -12.96
N ILE A 270 -4.54 19.80 -12.29
CA ILE A 270 -5.75 20.06 -11.53
C ILE A 270 -5.40 19.78 -10.07
N TYR A 271 -5.16 20.82 -9.27
CA TYR A 271 -4.54 20.64 -7.95
C TYR A 271 -4.82 21.73 -6.91
N PHE A 272 -6.00 22.32 -6.90
CA PHE A 272 -6.42 23.02 -5.71
C PHE A 272 -7.16 22.05 -4.80
N GLU A 273 -6.39 21.21 -4.19
CA GLU A 273 -6.77 20.08 -3.37
C GLU A 273 -6.23 20.24 -1.95
N TYR A 274 -6.82 19.55 -1.00
CA TYR A 274 -6.15 19.33 0.27
C TYR A 274 -4.94 18.43 0.05
N ALA A 275 -3.77 18.85 0.53
CA ALA A 275 -2.65 17.93 0.63
C ALA A 275 -2.97 16.89 1.70
N TYR A 276 -2.84 15.65 1.35
CA TYR A 276 -3.03 14.54 2.28
C TYR A 276 -1.70 14.17 2.96
N PRO A 277 -1.68 13.85 4.23
CA PRO A 277 -2.76 13.93 5.21
C PRO A 277 -3.17 15.36 5.51
N ALA A 278 -4.43 15.54 5.92
CA ALA A 278 -5.20 16.78 6.01
C ALA A 278 -4.62 17.94 6.86
N THR A 279 -3.32 18.16 6.85
CA THR A 279 -2.68 19.29 7.52
C THR A 279 -2.76 20.57 6.72
N SER A 280 -3.60 20.66 5.72
CA SER A 280 -3.35 21.61 4.67
C SER A 280 -4.55 22.44 4.23
N GLU A 281 -5.57 22.60 5.06
CA GLU A 281 -6.43 23.76 4.87
C GLU A 281 -5.60 25.03 4.66
N ILE A 282 -4.51 25.17 5.42
CA ILE A 282 -3.58 26.29 5.33
C ILE A 282 -2.69 26.20 4.08
N ALA A 283 -2.31 25.00 3.63
CA ALA A 283 -1.41 24.83 2.49
C ALA A 283 -2.05 25.15 1.13
N ASN A 284 -3.38 24.97 1.01
CA ASN A 284 -4.13 25.27 -0.21
C ASN A 284 -4.75 26.67 -0.22
N ARG A 285 -4.55 27.46 0.82
CA ARG A 285 -5.01 28.85 0.88
C ARG A 285 -3.90 29.83 0.56
N THR A 286 -4.28 30.92 -0.06
CA THR A 286 -3.42 32.10 -0.17
C THR A 286 -3.38 32.84 1.17
N ASP A 287 -2.43 33.76 1.37
CA ASP A 287 -2.30 34.55 2.60
C ASP A 287 -3.56 35.38 2.93
N ASP A 288 -4.37 35.68 1.92
CA ASP A 288 -5.66 36.37 2.04
C ASP A 288 -6.85 35.43 2.28
N GLY A 289 -6.58 34.13 2.48
CA GLY A 289 -7.61 33.10 2.72
C GLY A 289 -8.26 32.53 1.47
N GLY A 290 -7.86 32.94 0.27
CA GLY A 290 -8.31 32.36 -0.99
C GLY A 290 -7.73 30.97 -1.22
N LEU A 291 -8.40 30.16 -2.06
CA LEU A 291 -7.88 28.86 -2.47
C LEU A 291 -6.75 29.05 -3.49
N LYS A 292 -5.65 28.32 -3.30
CA LYS A 292 -4.54 28.31 -4.27
C LYS A 292 -5.02 27.74 -5.60
N ASN A 293 -4.42 28.25 -6.67
CA ASN A 293 -4.63 27.77 -8.04
C ASN A 293 -6.00 28.07 -8.65
N LEU A 294 -6.90 28.71 -7.92
CA LEU A 294 -8.10 29.27 -8.53
C LEU A 294 -7.81 30.54 -9.32
N PRO A 295 -8.61 30.83 -10.37
CA PRO A 295 -8.53 32.13 -11.04
C PRO A 295 -8.79 33.27 -10.07
N LYS A 296 -7.95 34.30 -10.12
CA LYS A 296 -8.08 35.45 -9.22
C LYS A 296 -9.46 36.09 -9.34
N GLY A 297 -10.12 36.27 -8.20
CA GLY A 297 -11.44 36.89 -8.13
C GLY A 297 -12.60 36.00 -8.59
N PHE A 298 -12.38 34.71 -8.82
CA PHE A 298 -13.45 33.78 -9.17
C PHE A 298 -14.15 33.30 -7.89
N ASN A 299 -15.48 33.36 -7.89
CA ASN A 299 -16.32 32.87 -6.80
C ASN A 299 -16.85 31.48 -7.14
N LEU A 300 -16.52 30.49 -6.30
CA LEU A 300 -16.96 29.09 -6.48
C LEU A 300 -18.44 28.88 -6.11
N GLN A 301 -19.08 29.78 -5.37
CA GLN A 301 -20.46 29.61 -4.96
C GLN A 301 -21.40 29.57 -6.16
N GLY A 302 -22.08 28.45 -6.37
CA GLY A 302 -22.97 28.22 -7.52
C GLY A 302 -22.27 28.20 -8.87
N ALA A 303 -20.96 27.95 -8.88
CA ALA A 303 -20.16 27.87 -10.08
C ALA A 303 -20.22 26.47 -10.71
N ASN A 304 -19.91 26.43 -12.03
CA ASN A 304 -19.61 25.21 -12.76
C ASN A 304 -18.22 25.30 -13.34
N VAL A 305 -17.42 24.27 -13.14
CA VAL A 305 -16.05 24.19 -13.66
C VAL A 305 -15.92 22.94 -14.51
N VAL A 306 -15.36 23.11 -15.71
CA VAL A 306 -15.09 22.00 -16.63
C VAL A 306 -13.62 22.03 -16.99
N TYR A 307 -12.92 20.92 -16.72
CA TYR A 307 -11.59 20.68 -17.25
C TYR A 307 -11.69 19.70 -18.40
N GLU A 308 -11.14 20.07 -19.55
CA GLU A 308 -11.24 19.25 -20.75
C GLU A 308 -10.00 19.33 -21.63
N GLY A 309 -9.75 18.27 -22.39
CA GLY A 309 -8.62 18.13 -23.28
C GLY A 309 -8.26 16.68 -23.49
N TYR A 310 -6.96 16.41 -23.64
CA TYR A 310 -6.47 15.05 -23.81
C TYR A 310 -5.24 14.82 -22.94
N ILE A 311 -5.11 13.58 -22.49
CA ILE A 311 -3.93 13.05 -21.80
C ILE A 311 -3.32 11.95 -22.68
N GLU A 312 -2.00 11.90 -22.76
CA GLU A 312 -1.25 10.91 -23.54
C GLU A 312 -0.12 10.35 -22.67
N PRO A 313 -0.17 9.05 -22.30
CA PRO A 313 0.95 8.41 -21.65
C PRO A 313 2.18 8.39 -22.54
N GLU A 314 3.33 8.80 -22.00
CA GLU A 314 4.57 8.84 -22.78
C GLU A 314 4.98 7.47 -23.31
N CYS A 315 5.53 7.48 -24.51
CA CYS A 315 6.03 6.28 -25.18
C CYS A 315 7.40 6.50 -25.79
N CYS A 316 8.30 5.55 -25.55
CA CYS A 316 9.65 5.51 -26.15
C CYS A 316 9.68 4.95 -27.59
N GLY A 317 8.55 4.91 -28.30
CA GLY A 317 8.42 4.40 -29.66
C GLY A 317 8.16 2.90 -29.77
N LYS A 318 8.83 2.05 -28.98
CA LYS A 318 8.63 0.58 -29.00
C LYS A 318 7.41 0.11 -28.21
N CYS A 319 6.82 0.98 -27.42
CA CYS A 319 5.67 0.68 -26.56
C CYS A 319 4.37 1.33 -27.04
N ALA A 320 4.36 1.93 -28.24
CA ALA A 320 3.17 2.59 -28.78
C ALA A 320 1.98 1.62 -28.89
N GLY A 321 0.83 2.06 -28.42
CA GLY A 321 -0.40 1.26 -28.39
C GLY A 321 -0.47 0.20 -27.28
N LYS A 322 0.60 -0.04 -26.52
CA LYS A 322 0.58 -0.96 -25.39
C LYS A 322 -0.32 -0.40 -24.28
N LYS A 323 -1.37 -1.13 -23.96
CA LYS A 323 -2.27 -0.79 -22.85
C LYS A 323 -1.62 -1.06 -21.50
N GLN A 324 -1.81 -0.16 -20.57
CA GLN A 324 -1.40 -0.28 -19.18
C GLN A 324 -2.48 0.29 -18.26
N LEU A 325 -2.61 -0.28 -17.07
CA LEU A 325 -3.55 0.17 -16.07
C LEU A 325 -2.94 1.34 -15.28
N TYR A 326 -3.57 2.50 -15.34
CA TYR A 326 -3.22 3.70 -14.56
C TYR A 326 -4.22 3.84 -13.42
N GLN A 327 -3.75 4.01 -12.20
CA GLN A 327 -4.60 4.29 -11.05
C GLN A 327 -4.61 5.80 -10.79
N PHE A 328 -5.81 6.38 -10.79
CA PHE A 328 -6.03 7.78 -10.49
C PHE A 328 -6.51 7.96 -9.06
N ILE A 329 -6.21 9.13 -8.49
CA ILE A 329 -6.79 9.60 -7.24
C ILE A 329 -7.41 10.97 -7.48
N LEU A 330 -8.68 11.10 -7.12
CA LEU A 330 -9.47 12.32 -7.25
C LEU A 330 -9.76 12.87 -5.86
N TYR A 331 -9.38 14.10 -5.63
CA TYR A 331 -9.73 14.87 -4.44
C TYR A 331 -10.82 15.86 -4.82
N TYR A 332 -11.93 15.89 -4.11
CA TYR A 332 -13.03 16.79 -4.46
C TYR A 332 -13.98 17.08 -3.31
N ALA A 333 -14.63 18.25 -3.38
CA ALA A 333 -15.83 18.61 -2.65
C ALA A 333 -16.83 19.25 -3.61
N GLY A 334 -18.11 19.04 -3.40
CA GLY A 334 -19.18 19.35 -4.35
C GLY A 334 -19.53 18.17 -5.25
N TYR A 335 -20.23 18.41 -6.35
CA TYR A 335 -20.60 17.39 -7.33
C TYR A 335 -19.48 17.20 -8.34
N MET A 336 -19.22 15.97 -8.70
CA MET A 336 -18.12 15.60 -9.59
C MET A 336 -18.51 14.47 -10.54
N LYS A 337 -18.06 14.59 -11.81
CA LYS A 337 -18.04 13.52 -12.82
C LYS A 337 -16.71 13.51 -13.54
N VAL A 338 -16.23 12.33 -13.90
CA VAL A 338 -15.01 12.19 -14.69
C VAL A 338 -15.23 11.26 -15.88
N TYR A 339 -14.79 11.71 -17.05
CA TYR A 339 -14.80 10.95 -18.29
C TYR A 339 -13.37 10.82 -18.81
N ILE A 340 -12.96 9.60 -19.19
CA ILE A 340 -11.68 9.34 -19.85
C ILE A 340 -11.91 8.43 -21.05
N GLY A 341 -11.38 8.83 -22.23
CA GLY A 341 -11.56 8.08 -23.45
C GLY A 341 -13.03 8.00 -23.92
N GLY A 342 -13.85 8.96 -23.53
CA GLY A 342 -15.28 9.00 -23.83
C GLY A 342 -16.16 8.13 -22.93
N GLN A 343 -15.57 7.44 -21.95
CA GLN A 343 -16.29 6.64 -20.96
C GLN A 343 -16.40 7.38 -19.63
N GLU A 344 -17.56 7.30 -18.99
CA GLU A 344 -17.75 7.76 -17.62
C GLU A 344 -17.01 6.80 -16.67
N VAL A 345 -15.90 7.28 -16.09
CA VAL A 345 -15.05 6.49 -15.18
C VAL A 345 -15.31 6.81 -13.72
N VAL A 346 -15.89 7.99 -13.45
CA VAL A 346 -16.42 8.37 -12.13
C VAL A 346 -17.84 8.91 -12.37
N PRO A 347 -18.87 8.16 -11.95
CA PRO A 347 -20.25 8.61 -12.04
C PRO A 347 -20.48 9.80 -11.11
N GLU A 348 -21.59 10.51 -11.30
CA GLU A 348 -21.90 11.67 -10.48
C GLU A 348 -21.86 11.32 -9.00
N ARG A 349 -21.03 12.07 -8.29
CA ARG A 349 -20.81 11.91 -6.85
C ARG A 349 -20.84 13.29 -6.20
N TRP A 350 -21.27 13.31 -4.94
CA TRP A 350 -21.21 14.49 -4.10
C TRP A 350 -20.44 14.23 -2.82
N ARG A 351 -19.67 15.23 -2.40
CA ARG A 351 -18.98 15.25 -1.10
C ARG A 351 -18.99 16.63 -0.49
N THR A 352 -19.08 16.64 0.83
CA THR A 352 -18.90 17.86 1.61
C THR A 352 -17.42 18.16 1.83
N ALA A 353 -17.08 19.44 1.94
CA ALA A 353 -15.72 19.88 2.24
C ALA A 353 -15.20 19.46 3.62
N TRP A 354 -16.09 19.22 4.57
CA TRP A 354 -15.74 18.73 5.91
C TRP A 354 -15.12 17.33 5.94
N ASN A 355 -15.27 16.61 4.86
CA ASN A 355 -14.86 15.24 4.75
C ASN A 355 -14.00 15.06 3.51
N PRO A 356 -12.72 15.49 3.56
CA PRO A 356 -11.83 15.40 2.44
C PRO A 356 -11.79 13.97 1.92
N ASN A 357 -12.02 13.82 0.64
CA ASN A 357 -12.20 12.54 0.02
C ASN A 357 -11.15 12.31 -1.05
N ALA A 358 -10.47 11.18 -0.92
CA ALA A 358 -9.58 10.66 -1.93
C ALA A 358 -10.27 9.46 -2.59
N TYR A 359 -10.86 9.68 -3.75
CA TYR A 359 -11.54 8.64 -4.50
C TYR A 359 -10.61 8.05 -5.55
N LYS A 360 -10.36 6.74 -5.47
CA LYS A 360 -9.46 6.04 -6.39
C LYS A 360 -10.24 5.29 -7.46
N PHE A 361 -9.74 5.32 -8.67
CA PHE A 361 -10.27 4.57 -9.81
C PHE A 361 -9.15 4.24 -10.79
N SER A 362 -9.34 3.22 -11.60
CA SER A 362 -8.32 2.74 -12.54
C SER A 362 -8.83 2.76 -13.97
N VAL A 363 -7.96 3.16 -14.90
CA VAL A 363 -8.26 3.21 -16.34
C VAL A 363 -7.13 2.60 -17.13
N GLU A 364 -7.45 1.75 -18.10
CA GLU A 364 -6.48 1.28 -19.10
C GLU A 364 -6.25 2.35 -20.16
N LEU A 365 -5.02 2.82 -20.29
CA LEU A 365 -4.60 3.77 -21.32
C LEU A 365 -3.51 3.17 -22.20
N ALA A 366 -3.57 3.46 -23.50
CA ALA A 366 -2.57 3.03 -24.44
C ALA A 366 -1.43 4.05 -24.54
N LYS A 367 -0.19 3.60 -24.40
CA LYS A 367 1.01 4.45 -24.51
C LYS A 367 1.10 5.10 -25.90
N GLY A 368 1.41 6.40 -25.94
CA GLY A 368 1.49 7.20 -27.16
C GLY A 368 0.15 7.39 -27.86
N THR A 369 -0.96 7.25 -27.14
CA THR A 369 -2.31 7.46 -27.68
C THR A 369 -3.05 8.48 -26.82
N LYS A 370 -3.61 9.49 -27.46
CA LYS A 370 -4.42 10.51 -26.78
C LYS A 370 -5.74 9.91 -26.30
N ALA A 371 -6.03 10.07 -25.03
CA ALA A 371 -7.32 9.78 -24.43
C ALA A 371 -7.98 11.10 -24.02
N GLN A 372 -9.23 11.31 -24.43
CA GLN A 372 -9.98 12.49 -24.03
C GLN A 372 -10.18 12.48 -22.51
N LEU A 373 -9.91 13.60 -21.86
CA LEU A 373 -10.21 13.85 -20.45
C LEU A 373 -11.27 14.94 -20.36
N ARG A 374 -12.32 14.67 -19.57
CA ARG A 374 -13.32 15.68 -19.19
C ARG A 374 -13.70 15.48 -17.72
N ILE A 375 -13.61 16.56 -16.95
CA ILE A 375 -14.05 16.60 -15.56
C ILE A 375 -15.10 17.68 -15.45
N GLU A 376 -16.25 17.34 -14.92
CA GLU A 376 -17.33 18.27 -14.59
C GLU A 376 -17.37 18.41 -13.06
N TRP A 377 -17.14 19.61 -12.58
CA TRP A 377 -17.14 19.90 -11.17
C TRP A 377 -18.07 21.05 -10.84
N GLN A 378 -18.97 20.82 -9.90
CA GLN A 378 -19.89 21.80 -9.39
C GLN A 378 -19.66 21.99 -7.89
N PRO A 379 -18.88 23.00 -7.50
CA PRO A 379 -18.71 23.37 -6.09
C PRO A 379 -20.07 23.73 -5.47
N ASP A 380 -20.32 23.27 -4.25
CA ASP A 380 -21.59 23.56 -3.57
C ASP A 380 -21.51 24.75 -2.60
N GLY A 381 -20.49 25.57 -2.74
CA GLY A 381 -20.22 26.73 -1.90
C GLY A 381 -19.37 26.39 -0.67
N GLY A 382 -18.90 27.43 0.02
CA GLY A 382 -18.00 27.25 1.15
C GLY A 382 -16.60 26.79 0.75
N GLU A 383 -16.01 25.94 1.57
CA GLU A 383 -14.72 25.32 1.26
C GLU A 383 -14.89 24.27 0.19
N SER A 384 -14.19 24.42 -0.91
CA SER A 384 -14.24 23.51 -2.04
C SER A 384 -12.84 23.17 -2.52
N TYR A 385 -12.65 21.98 -3.04
CA TYR A 385 -11.38 21.53 -3.60
C TYR A 385 -11.60 20.55 -4.73
N CYS A 386 -10.66 20.52 -5.65
CA CYS A 386 -10.62 19.61 -6.77
C CYS A 386 -9.19 19.34 -7.17
N GLY A 387 -8.82 18.08 -7.30
CA GLY A 387 -7.50 17.66 -7.75
C GLY A 387 -7.56 16.28 -8.36
N LEU A 388 -6.74 16.07 -9.40
CA LEU A 388 -6.58 14.75 -10.02
C LEU A 388 -5.10 14.45 -10.16
N ARG A 389 -4.70 13.30 -9.62
CA ARG A 389 -3.36 12.76 -9.74
C ARG A 389 -3.41 11.34 -10.27
N VAL A 390 -2.27 10.83 -10.69
CA VAL A 390 -2.16 9.49 -11.26
C VAL A 390 -0.90 8.79 -10.75
N SER A 391 -1.02 7.52 -10.42
CA SER A 391 0.12 6.65 -10.16
C SER A 391 0.52 5.94 -11.45
N GLU A 392 1.82 5.96 -11.76
CA GLU A 392 2.35 5.26 -12.92
C GLU A 392 2.17 3.73 -12.80
N PRO A 393 1.95 3.04 -13.92
CA PRO A 393 1.81 1.60 -13.91
C PRO A 393 3.10 0.94 -13.44
N ARG A 394 2.94 -0.13 -12.69
CA ARG A 394 4.06 -0.95 -12.24
C ARG A 394 4.83 -1.57 -13.41
N SER A 395 6.12 -1.77 -13.23
CA SER A 395 6.93 -2.59 -14.11
C SER A 395 6.36 -4.02 -14.23
N ALA A 396 6.78 -4.78 -15.23
CA ALA A 396 6.35 -6.18 -15.38
C ALA A 396 6.75 -7.04 -14.17
N GLU A 397 7.92 -6.77 -13.60
CA GLU A 397 8.41 -7.45 -12.41
C GLU A 397 7.56 -7.10 -11.18
N GLU A 398 7.27 -5.82 -10.96
CA GLU A 398 6.44 -5.38 -9.84
C GLU A 398 4.99 -5.86 -9.93
N ARG A 399 4.45 -6.09 -11.14
CA ARG A 399 3.09 -6.66 -11.30
C ARG A 399 2.99 -8.11 -10.83
N GLY A 400 4.09 -8.87 -10.92
CA GLY A 400 4.19 -10.23 -10.39
C GLY A 400 4.44 -10.28 -8.88
N GLN A 401 4.26 -9.17 -8.16
CA GLN A 401 4.51 -9.09 -6.73
C GLN A 401 3.35 -8.42 -5.98
N LEU A 402 3.02 -9.00 -4.82
CA LEU A 402 2.25 -8.33 -3.78
C LEU A 402 3.24 -7.56 -2.89
N SER A 403 3.04 -6.27 -2.69
CA SER A 403 3.90 -5.44 -1.84
C SER A 403 3.10 -4.85 -0.69
N ILE A 404 3.64 -4.93 0.52
CA ILE A 404 3.12 -4.32 1.74
C ILE A 404 4.25 -3.55 2.40
N TRP A 405 3.96 -2.33 2.81
CA TRP A 405 4.93 -1.42 3.39
C TRP A 405 4.37 -0.77 4.66
N SER A 406 5.18 -0.59 5.68
CA SER A 406 4.81 0.06 6.93
C SER A 406 5.94 0.93 7.46
N GLU A 407 5.59 2.12 7.94
CA GLU A 407 6.49 3.03 8.66
C GLU A 407 6.43 2.83 10.17
N MET A 408 7.46 3.30 10.87
CA MET A 408 7.51 3.39 12.34
C MET A 408 7.09 2.12 13.07
N ALA A 409 7.34 0.97 12.47
CA ALA A 409 7.11 -0.31 13.12
C ALA A 409 8.29 -0.67 14.04
N LYS A 410 8.07 -1.53 15.02
CA LYS A 410 9.16 -2.09 15.83
C LYS A 410 9.89 -3.21 15.12
N ASP A 411 9.18 -4.00 14.35
CA ASP A 411 9.64 -5.11 13.52
C ASP A 411 8.64 -5.38 12.39
N MET A 412 9.01 -6.21 11.44
CA MET A 412 8.07 -6.80 10.50
C MET A 412 7.33 -7.91 11.22
N ASP A 413 6.01 -7.90 11.21
CA ASP A 413 5.17 -8.84 11.94
C ASP A 413 3.92 -9.14 11.13
N TYR A 414 3.77 -10.38 10.68
CA TYR A 414 2.61 -10.79 9.91
C TYR A 414 2.16 -12.22 10.22
N TYR A 415 0.92 -12.51 9.94
CA TYR A 415 0.27 -13.81 10.10
C TYR A 415 -0.13 -14.32 8.72
N PHE A 416 0.38 -15.50 8.38
CA PHE A 416 -0.10 -16.27 7.26
C PHE A 416 -1.20 -17.21 7.72
N ILE A 417 -2.32 -17.22 6.99
CA ILE A 417 -3.53 -17.95 7.34
C ILE A 417 -3.90 -18.83 6.18
N ALA A 418 -3.73 -20.15 6.33
CA ALA A 418 -4.28 -21.10 5.38
C ALA A 418 -5.79 -21.24 5.61
N GLY A 419 -6.58 -21.14 4.58
CA GLY A 419 -8.03 -21.28 4.66
C GLY A 419 -8.56 -22.25 3.63
N GLN A 420 -9.65 -22.91 3.98
CA GLN A 420 -10.46 -23.67 3.05
C GLN A 420 -11.71 -22.86 2.69
N ASN A 421 -12.14 -22.91 1.43
CA ASN A 421 -13.36 -22.24 0.96
C ASN A 421 -13.31 -20.68 0.99
N LEU A 422 -12.14 -20.07 0.86
CA LEU A 422 -12.04 -18.63 0.60
C LEU A 422 -12.80 -18.23 -0.66
N ASP A 423 -12.86 -19.11 -1.65
CA ASP A 423 -13.62 -18.91 -2.88
C ASP A 423 -15.12 -18.69 -2.62
N GLU A 424 -15.69 -19.31 -1.60
CA GLU A 424 -17.10 -19.08 -1.24
C GLU A 424 -17.34 -17.66 -0.74
N VAL A 425 -16.39 -17.10 0.03
CA VAL A 425 -16.48 -15.73 0.55
C VAL A 425 -16.26 -14.72 -0.56
N ILE A 426 -15.32 -15.00 -1.47
CA ILE A 426 -14.90 -14.08 -2.54
C ILE A 426 -15.85 -14.17 -3.75
N SER A 427 -16.26 -15.37 -4.15
CA SER A 427 -17.11 -15.59 -5.35
C SER A 427 -18.58 -15.24 -5.14
N GLY A 428 -19.02 -15.11 -3.90
CA GLY A 428 -20.39 -14.69 -3.55
C GLY A 428 -20.72 -13.21 -3.85
N GLY A 429 -19.86 -12.49 -4.55
CA GLY A 429 -20.00 -11.06 -4.84
C GLY A 429 -19.16 -10.19 -3.91
N ALA A 430 -19.65 -9.06 -3.45
CA ALA A 430 -18.93 -8.20 -2.54
C ALA A 430 -18.67 -8.93 -1.21
N ALA A 431 -17.41 -9.23 -0.90
CA ALA A 431 -17.02 -9.69 0.43
C ALA A 431 -17.42 -8.61 1.44
N ARG A 432 -18.55 -8.82 2.11
CA ARG A 432 -19.04 -7.93 3.12
C ARG A 432 -18.24 -8.13 4.39
N LYS A 433 -18.12 -7.11 5.20
CA LYS A 433 -17.46 -7.17 6.51
C LYS A 433 -17.93 -8.37 7.34
N GLN A 434 -19.25 -8.62 7.37
CA GLN A 434 -19.84 -9.75 8.08
C GLN A 434 -19.41 -11.12 7.54
N GLU A 435 -19.21 -11.23 6.24
CA GLU A 435 -18.75 -12.46 5.59
C GLU A 435 -17.30 -12.75 5.94
N VAL A 436 -16.46 -11.72 5.95
CA VAL A 436 -15.05 -11.84 6.38
C VAL A 436 -14.98 -12.21 7.87
N GLU A 437 -15.76 -11.58 8.74
CA GLU A 437 -15.82 -11.93 10.15
C GLU A 437 -16.28 -13.38 10.36
N HIS A 438 -17.30 -13.82 9.63
CA HIS A 438 -17.78 -15.18 9.67
C HIS A 438 -16.72 -16.17 9.19
N PHE A 439 -16.02 -15.85 8.13
CA PHE A 439 -14.90 -16.64 7.63
C PHE A 439 -13.77 -16.74 8.67
N LEU A 440 -13.34 -15.63 9.26
CA LEU A 440 -12.28 -15.62 10.27
C LEU A 440 -12.66 -16.45 11.50
N LYS A 441 -13.91 -16.39 11.95
CA LYS A 441 -14.42 -17.25 13.03
C LYS A 441 -14.39 -18.75 12.66
N ARG A 442 -14.73 -19.06 11.41
CA ARG A 442 -14.77 -20.45 10.94
C ARG A 442 -13.40 -21.12 10.91
N ILE A 443 -12.34 -20.37 10.61
CA ILE A 443 -10.95 -20.87 10.62
C ILE A 443 -10.26 -20.72 11.98
N ASP A 444 -11.04 -20.35 13.01
CA ASP A 444 -10.52 -20.14 14.38
C ASP A 444 -9.33 -19.17 14.43
N PHE A 445 -9.43 -18.10 13.65
CA PHE A 445 -8.41 -17.08 13.60
C PHE A 445 -8.50 -16.14 14.80
N PRO A 446 -7.41 -15.92 15.56
CA PRO A 446 -7.39 -14.97 16.66
C PRO A 446 -7.41 -13.55 16.09
N TYR A 447 -8.56 -12.93 16.03
CA TYR A 447 -8.69 -11.57 15.53
C TYR A 447 -9.44 -10.66 16.51
N SER A 448 -9.15 -9.39 16.40
CA SER A 448 -9.92 -8.32 17.01
C SER A 448 -10.41 -7.40 15.88
N VAL A 449 -11.70 -7.26 15.75
CA VAL A 449 -12.28 -6.33 14.78
C VAL A 449 -12.50 -4.99 15.47
N GLY A 450 -11.65 -4.03 15.16
CA GLY A 450 -11.89 -2.64 15.55
C GLY A 450 -12.97 -2.04 14.66
N TYR A 451 -14.13 -1.71 15.24
CA TYR A 451 -15.11 -0.88 14.55
C TYR A 451 -14.68 0.57 14.71
N GLY A 452 -14.14 1.16 13.64
CA GLY A 452 -14.06 2.61 13.58
C GLY A 452 -15.47 3.15 13.42
N ALA A 453 -15.88 4.07 14.29
CA ALA A 453 -17.11 4.81 14.05
C ALA A 453 -16.96 5.58 12.73
N THR A 454 -17.73 5.18 11.75
CA THR A 454 -17.85 5.91 10.48
C THR A 454 -18.96 6.94 10.56
N GLU A 455 -19.40 7.18 11.79
CA GLU A 455 -20.49 8.07 12.06
C GLU A 455 -19.96 9.47 12.32
N CYS A 456 -20.32 10.34 11.44
CA CYS A 456 -20.76 11.69 11.80
C CYS A 456 -21.55 12.25 10.67
#